data_2a7b15262e749026936f6a50a608dfcb
#
_entry.id   2a7b15262e749026936f6a50a608dfcb
#
_cell.length_a   1.000
_cell.length_b   1.000
_cell.length_c   1.000
_cell.angle_alpha   90.00
_cell.angle_beta   90.00
_cell.angle_gamma   90.00
#
_symmetry.space_group_name_H-M   'P 1'
#
loop_
_entity.id
_entity.type
_entity.pdbx_description
1 polymer ?
#
loop_
_entity_poly.entity_id
_entity_poly.type
_entity_poly.pdbx_seq_one_letter_code
_entity_poly.pdbx_strand_id
1 'polypeptide(L)'
;DSTPITYPLCCWLIHPHKEVSTVESRLRVPNEWKRADTIYSLSRATLLVAALIKGQVQYLGECMNDRLHEPVRMDPHMEYPSLKALLTGPDFYGWAVSGSGPSVIAFCEKVTDRLRHILDAYFKMKDVAYTAYELNVDNTGLRARTTIT
;
A
#
# COMPACT_ATOMS: atom_id res chain seq x y z
N ASP A 1 -24.45 2.04 -2.72
CA ASP A 1 -23.99 2.44 -4.06
C ASP A 1 -22.49 2.26 -4.13
N SER A 2 -21.98 1.75 -5.25
CA SER A 2 -20.56 1.64 -5.55
C SER A 2 -20.20 2.54 -6.73
N THR A 3 -19.04 3.19 -6.67
CA THR A 3 -18.49 3.91 -7.81
C THR A 3 -17.44 3.04 -8.45
N PRO A 4 -17.65 2.50 -9.67
CA PRO A 4 -16.70 1.61 -10.30
C PRO A 4 -15.45 2.36 -10.75
N ILE A 5 -14.29 1.73 -10.58
CA ILE A 5 -13.02 2.17 -11.14
C ILE A 5 -12.92 1.55 -12.55
N THR A 6 -12.98 2.39 -13.59
CA THR A 6 -13.04 1.97 -14.99
C THR A 6 -11.76 2.25 -15.77
N TYR A 7 -10.77 2.87 -15.15
CA TYR A 7 -9.45 3.15 -15.74
C TYR A 7 -8.43 2.07 -15.33
N PRO A 8 -7.34 1.90 -16.07
CA PRO A 8 -6.30 0.94 -15.74
C PRO A 8 -5.68 1.25 -14.37
N LEU A 9 -5.87 0.34 -13.43
CA LEU A 9 -5.28 0.40 -12.10
C LEU A 9 -4.95 -1.02 -11.64
N CYS A 10 -3.67 -1.32 -11.56
CA CYS A 10 -3.15 -2.54 -10.99
C CYS A 10 -2.69 -2.27 -9.56
N CYS A 11 -3.04 -3.17 -8.67
CA CYS A 11 -2.56 -3.20 -7.30
C CYS A 11 -1.51 -4.31 -7.17
N TRP A 12 -0.26 -3.96 -6.95
CA TRP A 12 0.83 -4.90 -6.74
C TRP A 12 1.08 -5.07 -5.25
N LEU A 13 0.61 -6.20 -4.69
CA LEU A 13 0.83 -6.55 -3.29
C LEU A 13 2.16 -7.29 -3.17
N ILE A 14 3.11 -6.73 -2.44
CA ILE A 14 4.45 -7.28 -2.23
C ILE A 14 4.56 -7.70 -0.77
N HIS A 15 4.84 -8.98 -0.54
CA HIS A 15 4.95 -9.56 0.79
C HIS A 15 6.36 -10.11 1.04
N PRO A 16 7.24 -9.38 1.73
CA PRO A 16 8.51 -9.93 2.23
C PRO A 16 8.24 -11.06 3.22
N HIS A 17 8.99 -12.17 3.12
CA HIS A 17 8.88 -13.29 4.05
C HIS A 17 9.65 -12.99 5.35
N LYS A 18 9.20 -11.96 6.05
CA LYS A 18 9.66 -11.61 7.41
C LYS A 18 8.47 -11.61 8.34
N GLU A 19 8.63 -12.19 9.51
CA GLU A 19 7.59 -12.17 10.52
C GLU A 19 7.53 -10.78 11.19
N VAL A 20 6.34 -10.21 11.24
CA VAL A 20 6.04 -9.00 12.01
C VAL A 20 4.85 -9.33 12.91
N SER A 21 5.07 -9.23 14.20
CA SER A 21 3.99 -9.42 15.18
C SER A 21 2.95 -8.32 15.02
N THR A 22 1.73 -8.71 14.64
CA THR A 22 0.59 -7.78 14.55
C THR A 22 0.29 -7.12 15.90
N VAL A 23 0.48 -7.85 17.01
CA VAL A 23 0.28 -7.34 18.36
C VAL A 23 1.30 -6.25 18.67
N GLU A 24 2.60 -6.51 18.45
CA GLU A 24 3.65 -5.52 18.67
C GLU A 24 3.49 -4.30 17.76
N SER A 25 3.15 -4.51 16.49
CA SER A 25 2.89 -3.42 15.55
C SER A 25 1.74 -2.52 16.01
N ARG A 26 0.70 -3.09 16.63
CA ARG A 26 -0.41 -2.31 17.21
C ARG A 26 0.00 -1.57 18.46
N LEU A 27 0.82 -2.18 19.34
CA LEU A 27 1.32 -1.55 20.57
C LEU A 27 2.23 -0.36 20.31
N ARG A 28 2.90 -0.31 19.14
CA ARG A 28 3.72 0.83 18.72
C ARG A 28 2.89 2.06 18.35
N VAL A 29 1.62 1.88 18.01
CA VAL A 29 0.74 2.99 17.63
C VAL A 29 0.34 3.76 18.89
N PRO A 30 0.70 5.05 19.04
CA PRO A 30 0.36 5.83 20.21
C PRO A 30 -1.15 6.09 20.29
N ASN A 31 -1.64 6.28 21.52
CA ASN A 31 -3.06 6.61 21.76
C ASN A 31 -3.40 8.07 21.45
N GLU A 32 -2.38 8.93 21.37
CA GLU A 32 -2.55 10.37 21.14
C GLU A 32 -1.66 10.83 19.98
N TRP A 33 -2.18 11.75 19.18
CA TRP A 33 -1.51 12.28 18.01
C TRP A 33 -1.49 13.80 18.02
N LYS A 34 -0.45 14.38 17.40
CA LYS A 34 -0.43 15.81 17.16
C LYS A 34 -1.58 16.21 16.23
N ARG A 35 -2.30 17.26 16.56
CA ARG A 35 -3.40 17.79 15.75
C ARG A 35 -3.00 17.99 14.27
N ALA A 36 -1.79 18.50 14.02
CA ALA A 36 -1.31 18.73 12.66
C ALA A 36 -1.19 17.42 11.84
N ASP A 37 -0.69 16.33 12.45
CA ASP A 37 -0.51 15.05 11.78
C ASP A 37 -1.86 14.36 11.53
N THR A 38 -2.81 14.51 12.47
CA THR A 38 -4.19 14.03 12.31
C THR A 38 -4.89 14.74 11.16
N ILE A 39 -4.82 16.08 11.09
CA ILE A 39 -5.42 16.85 10.00
C ILE A 39 -4.77 16.48 8.67
N TYR A 40 -3.44 16.30 8.64
CA TYR A 40 -2.72 15.90 7.44
C TYR A 40 -3.24 14.56 6.91
N SER A 41 -3.21 13.48 7.73
CA SER A 41 -3.63 12.15 7.29
C SER A 41 -5.12 12.09 6.93
N LEU A 42 -5.99 12.80 7.66
CA LEU A 42 -7.42 12.88 7.33
C LEU A 42 -7.65 13.57 5.97
N SER A 43 -6.93 14.67 5.69
CA SER A 43 -7.04 15.36 4.40
C SER A 43 -6.57 14.46 3.25
N ARG A 44 -5.49 13.68 3.44
CA ARG A 44 -4.98 12.74 2.43
C ARG A 44 -5.96 11.59 2.17
N ALA A 45 -6.56 11.03 3.21
CA ALA A 45 -7.58 9.99 3.07
C ALA A 45 -8.79 10.48 2.25
N THR A 46 -9.24 11.72 2.49
CA THR A 46 -10.35 12.33 1.72
C THR A 46 -9.96 12.57 0.25
N LEU A 47 -8.75 13.08 0.01
CA LEU A 47 -8.24 13.30 -1.34
C LEU A 47 -8.03 11.99 -2.10
N LEU A 48 -7.62 10.91 -1.41
CA LEU A 48 -7.46 9.58 -2.01
C LEU A 48 -8.78 9.09 -2.62
N VAL A 49 -9.87 9.18 -1.86
CA VAL A 49 -11.20 8.80 -2.36
C VAL A 49 -11.60 9.64 -3.58
N ALA A 50 -11.40 10.96 -3.52
CA ALA A 50 -11.70 11.85 -4.65
C ALA A 50 -10.85 11.55 -5.88
N ALA A 51 -9.56 11.26 -5.70
CA ALA A 51 -8.64 10.91 -6.78
C ALA A 51 -9.04 9.58 -7.45
N LEU A 52 -9.38 8.56 -6.66
CA LEU A 52 -9.85 7.28 -7.17
C LEU A 52 -11.17 7.42 -7.95
N ILE A 53 -12.14 8.14 -7.43
CA ILE A 53 -13.43 8.35 -8.12
C ILE A 53 -13.25 9.10 -9.45
N LYS A 54 -12.33 10.07 -9.50
CA LYS A 54 -12.09 10.89 -10.68
C LYS A 54 -11.06 10.31 -11.66
N GLY A 55 -10.43 9.17 -11.35
CA GLY A 55 -9.35 8.59 -12.17
C GLY A 55 -8.07 9.43 -12.17
N GLN A 56 -7.86 10.25 -11.16
CA GLN A 56 -6.69 11.15 -11.06
C GLN A 56 -5.51 10.42 -10.41
N VAL A 57 -5.06 9.33 -11.05
CA VAL A 57 -4.03 8.41 -10.51
C VAL A 57 -2.70 9.08 -10.20
N GLN A 58 -2.37 10.18 -10.86
CA GLN A 58 -1.13 10.94 -10.63
C GLN A 58 -1.03 11.54 -9.22
N TYR A 59 -2.14 11.66 -8.51
CA TYR A 59 -2.17 12.18 -7.14
C TYR A 59 -2.14 11.09 -6.07
N LEU A 60 -2.25 9.80 -6.44
CA LEU A 60 -2.32 8.71 -5.47
C LEU A 60 -1.10 8.69 -4.54
N GLY A 61 0.11 8.89 -5.08
CA GLY A 61 1.34 8.93 -4.29
C GLY A 61 1.32 9.98 -3.18
N GLU A 62 0.77 11.16 -3.46
CA GLU A 62 0.59 12.19 -2.45
C GLU A 62 -0.54 11.85 -1.47
N CYS A 63 -1.66 11.34 -1.99
CA CYS A 63 -2.83 11.01 -1.18
C CYS A 63 -2.61 9.81 -0.25
N MET A 64 -1.69 8.92 -0.58
CA MET A 64 -1.35 7.74 0.24
C MET A 64 -0.32 8.02 1.32
N ASN A 65 0.22 9.25 1.41
CA ASN A 65 1.12 9.61 2.51
C ASN A 65 0.36 9.64 3.84
N ASP A 66 0.91 8.93 4.82
CA ASP A 66 0.37 8.87 6.18
C ASP A 66 1.41 9.33 7.22
N ARG A 67 0.97 10.06 8.22
CA ARG A 67 1.77 10.53 9.35
C ARG A 67 1.40 9.86 10.67
N LEU A 68 0.38 9.02 10.67
CA LEU A 68 -0.12 8.37 11.86
C LEU A 68 0.44 6.94 12.01
N HIS A 69 0.14 6.09 11.05
CA HIS A 69 0.45 4.66 11.16
C HIS A 69 1.77 4.29 10.49
N GLU A 70 2.02 4.82 9.29
CA GLU A 70 3.18 4.44 8.49
C GLU A 70 4.51 4.68 9.23
N PRO A 71 4.77 5.86 9.83
CA PRO A 71 6.03 6.13 10.51
C PRO A 71 6.33 5.18 11.69
N VAL A 72 5.29 4.72 12.39
CA VAL A 72 5.45 3.80 13.53
C VAL A 72 5.46 2.32 13.14
N ARG A 73 4.88 1.99 11.98
CA ARG A 73 4.84 0.62 11.46
C ARG A 73 6.00 0.29 10.54
N MET A 74 6.65 1.29 9.98
CA MET A 74 7.87 1.12 9.20
C MET A 74 9.00 0.69 10.14
N ASP A 75 9.15 -0.64 10.28
CA ASP A 75 10.23 -1.21 11.05
C ASP A 75 11.57 -0.84 10.40
N PRO A 76 12.52 -0.21 11.13
CA PRO A 76 13.85 0.08 10.62
C PRO A 76 14.60 -1.17 10.10
N HIS A 77 14.29 -2.35 10.66
CA HIS A 77 14.87 -3.63 10.23
C HIS A 77 14.29 -4.17 8.91
N MET A 78 13.18 -3.61 8.43
CA MET A 78 12.52 -4.04 7.19
C MET A 78 13.01 -3.28 5.95
N GLU A 79 13.91 -2.33 6.12
CA GLU A 79 14.48 -1.53 5.03
C GLU A 79 13.45 -0.82 4.14
N TYR A 80 12.28 -0.53 4.70
CA TYR A 80 11.22 0.20 4.01
C TYR A 80 11.68 1.48 3.28
N PRO A 81 12.65 2.28 3.81
CA PRO A 81 13.09 3.47 3.08
C PRO A 81 13.63 3.17 1.69
N SER A 82 14.38 2.07 1.51
CA SER A 82 14.92 1.69 0.21
C SER A 82 13.86 1.06 -0.71
N LEU A 83 12.94 0.27 -0.15
CA LEU A 83 11.77 -0.23 -0.89
C LEU A 83 10.84 0.93 -1.27
N LYS A 84 10.62 1.89 -0.37
CA LYS A 84 9.88 3.11 -0.65
C LYS A 84 10.47 3.87 -1.83
N ALA A 85 11.78 4.09 -1.83
CA ALA A 85 12.46 4.78 -2.92
C ALA A 85 12.26 4.05 -4.27
N LEU A 86 12.25 2.72 -4.27
CA LEU A 86 11.94 1.92 -5.44
C LEU A 86 10.50 2.14 -5.93
N LEU A 87 9.52 2.11 -5.01
CA LEU A 87 8.10 2.18 -5.31
C LEU A 87 7.57 3.62 -5.50
N THR A 88 8.42 4.63 -5.36
CA THR A 88 8.09 6.03 -5.69
C THR A 88 8.61 6.46 -7.06
N GLY A 89 9.16 5.53 -7.85
CA GLY A 89 9.60 5.80 -9.22
C GLY A 89 8.43 6.13 -10.17
N PRO A 90 8.74 6.59 -11.39
CA PRO A 90 7.74 7.09 -12.34
C PRO A 90 6.77 6.03 -12.85
N ASP A 91 7.07 4.75 -12.63
CA ASP A 91 6.20 3.63 -13.02
C ASP A 91 5.07 3.38 -11.99
N PHE A 92 5.08 4.06 -10.84
CA PHE A 92 4.12 3.87 -9.77
C PHE A 92 3.29 5.13 -9.52
N TYR A 93 2.01 4.92 -9.27
CA TYR A 93 1.08 5.98 -8.88
C TYR A 93 1.14 6.29 -7.38
N GLY A 94 1.48 5.31 -6.56
CA GLY A 94 1.60 5.44 -5.12
C GLY A 94 1.83 4.08 -4.45
N TRP A 95 2.17 4.11 -3.17
CA TRP A 95 2.40 2.92 -2.37
C TRP A 95 2.00 3.18 -0.91
N ALA A 96 1.75 2.11 -0.16
CA ALA A 96 1.52 2.16 1.29
C ALA A 96 1.90 0.83 1.95
N VAL A 97 2.13 0.86 3.26
CA VAL A 97 2.23 -0.36 4.07
C VAL A 97 0.84 -0.99 4.16
N SER A 98 0.73 -2.27 3.85
CA SER A 98 -0.51 -3.02 3.92
C SER A 98 -0.74 -3.57 5.34
N GLY A 99 -1.72 -3.04 6.03
CA GLY A 99 -2.06 -3.45 7.39
C GLY A 99 -0.94 -3.15 8.39
N SER A 100 -0.51 -4.16 9.15
CA SER A 100 0.59 -4.06 10.12
C SER A 100 1.99 -4.15 9.49
N GLY A 101 2.10 -4.38 8.20
CA GLY A 101 3.31 -4.85 7.55
C GLY A 101 3.51 -6.36 7.75
N PRO A 102 4.55 -6.97 7.19
CA PRO A 102 5.59 -6.42 6.33
C PRO A 102 5.13 -6.13 4.89
N SER A 103 3.92 -6.51 4.53
CA SER A 103 3.40 -6.33 3.18
C SER A 103 3.29 -4.85 2.82
N VAL A 104 3.57 -4.54 1.57
CA VAL A 104 3.32 -3.23 0.98
C VAL A 104 2.43 -3.39 -0.24
N ILE A 105 1.66 -2.36 -0.53
CA ILE A 105 0.82 -2.26 -1.71
C ILE A 105 1.35 -1.13 -2.58
N ALA A 106 1.53 -1.37 -3.87
CA ALA A 106 1.91 -0.35 -4.83
C ALA A 106 0.87 -0.30 -5.95
N PHE A 107 0.51 0.90 -6.37
CA PHE A 107 -0.39 1.14 -7.48
C PHE A 107 0.38 1.54 -8.72
N CYS A 108 0.08 0.92 -9.84
CA CYS A 108 0.66 1.20 -11.15
C CYS A 108 -0.38 0.97 -12.25
N GLU A 109 -0.05 1.32 -13.49
CA GLU A 109 -0.91 0.98 -14.63
C GLU A 109 -0.95 -0.53 -14.85
N LYS A 110 0.24 -1.13 -14.87
CA LYS A 110 0.44 -2.59 -15.01
C LYS A 110 1.81 -2.99 -14.46
N VAL A 111 1.93 -4.22 -14.00
CA VAL A 111 3.23 -4.80 -13.63
C VAL A 111 3.92 -5.30 -14.90
N THR A 112 5.06 -4.71 -15.22
CA THR A 112 5.89 -5.09 -16.38
C THR A 112 7.00 -6.05 -15.96
N ASP A 113 7.59 -6.80 -16.91
CA ASP A 113 8.74 -7.65 -16.63
C ASP A 113 9.93 -6.85 -16.10
N ARG A 114 10.09 -5.60 -16.56
CA ARG A 114 11.10 -4.68 -16.01
C ARG A 114 10.89 -4.46 -14.51
N LEU A 115 9.65 -4.18 -14.07
CA LEU A 115 9.34 -3.99 -12.65
C LEU A 115 9.56 -5.25 -11.84
N ARG A 116 9.23 -6.42 -12.39
CA ARG A 116 9.51 -7.72 -11.74
C ARG A 116 11.00 -7.91 -11.55
N HIS A 117 11.81 -7.71 -12.59
CA HIS A 117 13.27 -7.85 -12.49
C HIS A 117 13.90 -6.87 -11.48
N ILE A 118 13.40 -5.63 -11.43
CA ILE A 118 13.88 -4.65 -10.45
C ILE A 118 13.57 -5.12 -9.01
N LEU A 119 12.35 -5.63 -8.79
CA LEU A 119 11.94 -6.14 -7.47
C LEU A 119 12.73 -7.38 -7.08
N ASP A 120 12.92 -8.32 -8.01
CA ASP A 120 13.75 -9.53 -7.81
C ASP A 120 15.19 -9.16 -7.43
N ALA A 121 15.79 -8.23 -8.17
CA ALA A 121 17.15 -7.74 -7.88
C ALA A 121 17.25 -7.11 -6.50
N TYR A 122 16.24 -6.31 -6.12
CA TYR A 122 16.15 -5.67 -4.81
C TYR A 122 16.13 -6.71 -3.68
N PHE A 123 15.20 -7.66 -3.72
CA PHE A 123 15.06 -8.66 -2.67
C PHE A 123 16.22 -9.65 -2.63
N LYS A 124 16.80 -10.00 -3.79
CA LYS A 124 18.02 -10.80 -3.87
C LYS A 124 19.20 -10.09 -3.20
N MET A 125 19.39 -8.78 -3.44
CA MET A 125 20.44 -7.99 -2.80
C MET A 125 20.26 -7.93 -1.28
N LYS A 126 19.03 -7.97 -0.79
CA LYS A 126 18.67 -7.93 0.63
C LYS A 126 18.69 -9.29 1.31
N ASP A 127 18.89 -10.37 0.56
CA ASP A 127 18.80 -11.75 1.03
C ASP A 127 17.47 -12.04 1.76
N VAL A 128 16.36 -11.52 1.19
CA VAL A 128 15.00 -11.68 1.72
C VAL A 128 14.12 -12.35 0.67
N ALA A 129 13.52 -13.48 1.02
CA ALA A 129 12.48 -14.07 0.19
C ALA A 129 11.20 -13.21 0.22
N TYR A 130 10.47 -13.19 -0.89
CA TYR A 130 9.22 -12.46 -1.00
C TYR A 130 8.23 -13.16 -1.92
N THR A 131 6.98 -12.77 -1.82
CA THR A 131 5.91 -13.12 -2.78
C THR A 131 5.25 -11.85 -3.25
N ALA A 132 4.93 -11.76 -4.54
CA ALA A 132 4.22 -10.62 -5.09
C ALA A 132 2.97 -11.07 -5.85
N TYR A 133 1.87 -10.36 -5.66
CA TYR A 133 0.57 -10.63 -6.28
C TYR A 133 0.13 -9.43 -7.10
N GLU A 134 -0.23 -9.69 -8.34
CA GLU A 134 -0.90 -8.69 -9.19
C GLU A 134 -2.41 -8.82 -9.00
N LEU A 135 -3.00 -7.80 -8.46
CA LEU A 135 -4.41 -7.77 -8.13
C LEU A 135 -5.12 -6.71 -8.99
N ASN A 136 -6.25 -7.08 -9.52
CA ASN A 136 -7.15 -6.15 -10.20
C ASN A 136 -8.18 -5.59 -9.22
N VAL A 137 -8.70 -4.42 -9.54
CA VAL A 137 -9.81 -3.83 -8.79
C VAL A 137 -11.07 -4.67 -8.98
N ASP A 138 -11.67 -5.13 -7.88
CA ASP A 138 -12.97 -5.78 -7.90
C ASP A 138 -14.09 -4.72 -7.74
N ASN A 139 -14.76 -4.41 -8.83
CA ASN A 139 -15.87 -3.47 -8.85
C ASN A 139 -17.21 -4.08 -8.38
N THR A 140 -17.24 -5.37 -8.08
CA THR A 140 -18.45 -6.03 -7.55
C THR A 140 -18.65 -5.81 -6.05
N GLY A 141 -17.57 -5.50 -5.33
CA GLY A 141 -17.62 -5.24 -3.90
C GLY A 141 -17.96 -6.47 -3.04
N LEU A 142 -18.47 -6.23 -1.85
CA LEU A 142 -18.80 -7.28 -0.88
C LEU A 142 -19.92 -8.19 -1.39
N ARG A 143 -19.68 -9.50 -1.38
CA ARG A 143 -20.68 -10.54 -1.66
C ARG A 143 -20.89 -11.38 -0.41
N ALA A 144 -22.12 -11.41 0.09
CA ALA A 144 -22.53 -12.30 1.16
C ALA A 144 -23.27 -13.52 0.57
N ARG A 145 -22.91 -14.73 0.97
CA ARG A 145 -23.68 -15.96 0.68
C ARG A 145 -24.23 -16.48 2.00
N THR A 146 -25.55 -16.60 2.10
CA THR A 146 -26.21 -17.29 3.21
C THR A 146 -26.39 -18.74 2.81
N THR A 147 -25.71 -19.66 3.49
CA THR A 147 -26.02 -21.09 3.35
C THR A 147 -27.11 -21.41 4.36
N ILE A 148 -28.30 -21.72 3.89
CA ILE A 148 -29.37 -22.26 4.75
C ILE A 148 -29.07 -23.74 4.91
N THR A 149 -28.67 -24.15 6.10
CA THR A 149 -28.55 -25.57 6.51
C THR A 149 -29.87 -26.05 7.08
#